data_8afb75ae1633d04b7e87c4b3802ab407
#
_entry.id   8afb75ae1633d04b7e87c4b3802ab407
#
_cell.length_a   1.000
_cell.length_b   1.000
_cell.length_c   1.000
_cell.angle_alpha   90.00
_cell.angle_beta   90.00
_cell.angle_gamma   90.00
#
_symmetry.space_group_name_H-M   'P 1'
#
loop_
_entity.id
_entity.type
_entity.pdbx_description
1 polymer ?
#
loop_
_entity_poly.entity_id
_entity_poly.type
_entity_poly.pdbx_seq_one_letter_code
_entity_poly.pdbx_strand_id
1 'polypeptide(L)'
;MLGTIIKQAITIRGKIPARKNVYKQQIKQLNKLLSKAQFTSFGEHHGFIDILLSQDPISSFKSKVPISDYQSIFDQWWYRALKGEKDVCWPGKINYFALSSGTSESASKHIPVTKEMIKAIQKGTMKQIISTKHFDFPKEQYETEALFVGGSTNLNYNGTYFSGDLSGITTGTQPRWFQNFTLPGPEITSQTNWEKKLQDIVLNAKKWNVGFICGVPAWIQILFERIIKHYDLKNIHDIWPNLAVFVHGGVSVQPYKNSIDGLCGKKLIYVDTYLASEGFIAYQERPNEQQAMKLMTDNFMFFEFVPFNEENFDADGNLKPNAKAIDVTQVSLNEEYALVISNCAGAWRYLIGDTVRFTDLKRCEVIITGRTKHFLSLCGEHLSVDNMNQAIKLTAKDLNLNINEYCVVGKPNKGLFAHQWYVGVDKEIGSDLVKEKIDGYLKQLNDDYATERNHALNEVIVTLLPNQAFIDFLASKNKLGGQSKFPRVLKGKQLNEWLAFLETYKK
;
A
#
# COMPACT_ATOMS: atom_id res chain seq x y z
N MET A 1 11.70 33.25 6.43
CA MET A 1 12.47 33.07 7.71
C MET A 1 12.13 31.72 8.36
N LEU A 2 10.87 31.34 8.52
CA LEU A 2 10.44 30.08 9.13
C LEU A 2 10.90 28.86 8.32
N GLY A 3 10.72 28.85 7.01
CA GLY A 3 11.15 27.75 6.12
C GLY A 3 12.66 27.50 6.17
N THR A 4 13.48 28.56 6.30
CA THR A 4 14.93 28.43 6.48
C THR A 4 15.26 27.73 7.80
N ILE A 5 14.55 28.08 8.89
CA ILE A 5 14.75 27.47 10.22
C ILE A 5 14.33 26.00 10.17
N ILE A 6 13.18 25.67 9.55
CA ILE A 6 12.71 24.31 9.39
C ILE A 6 13.68 23.48 8.54
N LYS A 7 14.13 24.01 7.38
CA LYS A 7 15.13 23.35 6.52
C LYS A 7 16.43 23.08 7.27
N GLN A 8 16.92 24.05 8.06
CA GLN A 8 18.12 23.87 8.90
C GLN A 8 17.91 22.81 9.99
N ALA A 9 16.77 22.83 10.69
CA ALA A 9 16.45 21.83 11.72
C ALA A 9 16.40 20.42 11.14
N ILE A 10 15.79 20.25 9.97
CA ILE A 10 15.73 18.99 9.22
C ILE A 10 17.16 18.55 8.83
N THR A 11 17.98 19.47 8.32
CA THR A 11 19.36 19.20 7.91
C THR A 11 20.24 18.79 9.08
N ILE A 12 20.14 19.47 10.22
CA ILE A 12 20.91 19.17 11.44
C ILE A 12 20.52 17.81 12.01
N ARG A 13 19.22 17.54 12.17
CA ARG A 13 18.73 16.24 12.62
C ARG A 13 19.14 15.10 11.69
N GLY A 14 19.26 15.40 10.41
CA GLY A 14 19.68 14.41 9.42
C GLY A 14 21.17 14.14 9.36
N LYS A 15 22.03 14.90 10.04
CA LYS A 15 23.48 14.65 10.09
C LYS A 15 23.87 13.54 11.08
N ILE A 16 22.97 13.07 11.92
CA ILE A 16 23.24 11.94 12.84
C ILE A 16 23.34 10.66 12.01
N PRO A 17 24.54 10.04 11.91
CA PRO A 17 24.69 8.86 11.07
C PRO A 17 23.93 7.67 11.65
N ALA A 18 22.92 7.22 10.96
CA ALA A 18 22.14 6.04 11.33
C ALA A 18 22.75 4.75 10.73
N ARG A 19 24.06 4.55 10.81
CA ARG A 19 24.70 3.26 10.51
C ARG A 19 24.62 2.35 11.74
N LYS A 20 23.43 1.95 12.12
CA LYS A 20 23.25 0.87 13.11
C LYS A 20 23.15 -0.44 12.34
N ASN A 21 23.82 -1.48 12.83
CA ASN A 21 23.67 -2.83 12.33
C ASN A 21 22.17 -3.21 12.38
N VAL A 22 21.57 -3.45 11.22
CA VAL A 22 20.13 -3.69 11.07
C VAL A 22 19.70 -4.92 11.85
N TYR A 23 20.51 -5.97 11.84
CA TYR A 23 20.25 -7.19 12.61
C TYR A 23 20.14 -6.89 14.11
N LYS A 24 21.10 -6.15 14.67
CA LYS A 24 21.04 -5.73 16.08
C LYS A 24 19.83 -4.84 16.38
N GLN A 25 19.41 -4.02 15.42
CA GLN A 25 18.18 -3.24 15.57
C GLN A 25 16.96 -4.16 15.62
N GLN A 26 16.87 -5.15 14.74
CA GLN A 26 15.75 -6.09 14.68
C GLN A 26 15.67 -6.97 15.93
N ILE A 27 16.78 -7.49 16.43
CA ILE A 27 16.82 -8.18 17.74
C ILE A 27 16.28 -7.26 18.85
N LYS A 28 16.74 -6.01 18.88
CA LYS A 28 16.26 -5.04 19.88
C LYS A 28 14.76 -4.77 19.76
N GLN A 29 14.21 -4.70 18.52
CA GLN A 29 12.78 -4.53 18.35
C GLN A 29 12.01 -5.78 18.80
N LEU A 30 12.43 -6.97 18.42
CA LEU A 30 11.82 -8.22 18.85
C LEU A 30 11.78 -8.33 20.38
N ASN A 31 12.92 -8.18 21.05
CA ASN A 31 13.00 -8.24 22.51
C ASN A 31 12.08 -7.19 23.18
N LYS A 32 11.98 -5.99 22.62
CA LYS A 32 11.10 -4.94 23.12
C LYS A 32 9.62 -5.28 22.96
N LEU A 33 9.25 -5.88 21.84
CA LEU A 33 7.88 -6.34 21.58
C LEU A 33 7.51 -7.48 22.54
N LEU A 34 8.35 -8.50 22.63
CA LEU A 34 8.15 -9.64 23.54
C LEU A 34 8.05 -9.21 25.00
N SER A 35 8.98 -8.38 25.48
CA SER A 35 8.96 -7.87 26.87
C SER A 35 7.68 -7.11 27.19
N LYS A 36 7.11 -6.37 26.23
CA LYS A 36 5.85 -5.67 26.45
C LYS A 36 4.65 -6.61 26.49
N ALA A 37 4.65 -7.64 25.65
CA ALA A 37 3.51 -8.54 25.48
C ALA A 37 3.61 -9.85 26.29
N GLN A 38 4.65 -10.04 27.11
CA GLN A 38 4.92 -11.30 27.82
C GLN A 38 3.78 -11.78 28.73
N PHE A 39 2.98 -10.85 29.25
CA PHE A 39 1.85 -11.16 30.13
C PHE A 39 0.48 -11.05 29.43
N THR A 40 0.48 -11.00 28.11
CA THR A 40 -0.76 -11.12 27.34
C THR A 40 -1.11 -12.59 27.17
N SER A 41 -2.42 -12.89 26.88
CA SER A 41 -2.84 -14.26 26.61
C SER A 41 -2.00 -14.93 25.50
N PHE A 42 -1.67 -14.18 24.44
CA PHE A 42 -0.78 -14.66 23.36
C PHE A 42 0.65 -14.90 23.86
N GLY A 43 1.21 -13.97 24.65
CA GLY A 43 2.56 -14.06 25.17
C GLY A 43 2.76 -15.22 26.13
N GLU A 44 1.79 -15.46 27.02
CA GLU A 44 1.79 -16.62 27.93
C GLU A 44 1.65 -17.93 27.17
N HIS A 45 0.70 -18.01 26.21
CA HIS A 45 0.48 -19.20 25.38
C HIS A 45 1.74 -19.63 24.61
N HIS A 46 2.47 -18.66 24.07
CA HIS A 46 3.68 -18.91 23.29
C HIS A 46 4.99 -18.84 24.10
N GLY A 47 4.93 -18.65 25.42
CA GLY A 47 6.06 -18.64 26.31
C GLY A 47 7.06 -17.51 26.05
N PHE A 48 6.58 -16.27 25.93
CA PHE A 48 7.42 -15.10 25.61
C PHE A 48 8.52 -14.86 26.65
N ILE A 49 8.28 -15.21 27.94
CA ILE A 49 9.30 -15.13 28.99
C ILE A 49 10.45 -16.09 28.67
N ASP A 50 10.15 -17.34 28.32
CA ASP A 50 11.19 -18.33 27.98
C ASP A 50 11.96 -17.93 26.71
N ILE A 51 11.26 -17.34 25.72
CA ILE A 51 11.94 -16.83 24.52
C ILE A 51 12.93 -15.75 24.88
N LEU A 52 12.55 -14.79 25.75
CA LEU A 52 13.41 -13.70 26.19
C LEU A 52 14.63 -14.18 27.00
N LEU A 53 14.49 -15.28 27.75
CA LEU A 53 15.56 -15.89 28.55
C LEU A 53 16.42 -16.84 27.74
N SER A 54 16.05 -17.17 26.50
CA SER A 54 16.82 -18.09 25.66
C SER A 54 18.14 -17.47 25.17
N GLN A 55 19.12 -18.30 24.84
CA GLN A 55 20.40 -17.85 24.28
C GLN A 55 20.24 -17.24 22.89
N ASP A 56 19.25 -17.73 22.10
CA ASP A 56 18.90 -17.20 20.80
C ASP A 56 17.38 -16.90 20.75
N PRO A 57 16.98 -15.68 21.11
CA PRO A 57 15.57 -15.30 21.11
C PRO A 57 14.89 -15.37 19.73
N ILE A 58 15.64 -15.15 18.63
CA ILE A 58 15.06 -15.21 17.28
C ILE A 58 14.70 -16.65 16.91
N SER A 59 15.61 -17.58 17.06
CA SER A 59 15.35 -19.00 16.77
C SER A 59 14.27 -19.56 17.69
N SER A 60 14.30 -19.21 18.98
CA SER A 60 13.27 -19.60 19.95
C SER A 60 11.90 -19.02 19.58
N PHE A 61 11.83 -17.76 19.16
CA PHE A 61 10.60 -17.12 18.69
C PHE A 61 10.04 -17.81 17.45
N LYS A 62 10.89 -18.07 16.46
CA LYS A 62 10.48 -18.74 15.21
C LYS A 62 9.96 -20.16 15.46
N SER A 63 10.49 -20.88 16.43
CA SER A 63 10.08 -22.25 16.76
C SER A 63 8.77 -22.32 17.56
N LYS A 64 8.52 -21.34 18.45
CA LYS A 64 7.35 -21.32 19.35
C LYS A 64 6.14 -20.59 18.78
N VAL A 65 6.33 -19.63 17.88
CA VAL A 65 5.24 -18.83 17.30
C VAL A 65 5.07 -19.20 15.83
N PRO A 66 3.94 -19.72 15.38
CA PRO A 66 3.68 -20.03 13.99
C PRO A 66 3.52 -18.75 13.14
N ILE A 67 3.76 -18.86 11.83
CA ILE A 67 3.33 -17.81 10.89
C ILE A 67 1.83 -17.92 10.72
N SER A 68 1.12 -16.80 10.85
CA SER A 68 -0.34 -16.74 10.78
C SER A 68 -0.78 -15.79 9.67
N ASP A 69 -1.79 -16.18 8.91
CA ASP A 69 -2.53 -15.25 8.05
C ASP A 69 -3.63 -14.54 8.86
N TYR A 70 -4.41 -13.67 8.19
CA TYR A 70 -5.48 -12.93 8.86
C TYR A 70 -6.52 -13.85 9.50
N GLN A 71 -6.97 -14.89 8.80
CA GLN A 71 -8.03 -15.76 9.31
C GLN A 71 -7.58 -16.49 10.57
N SER A 72 -6.36 -17.05 10.54
CA SER A 72 -5.82 -17.82 11.67
C SER A 72 -5.63 -16.96 12.93
N ILE A 73 -5.05 -15.75 12.78
CA ILE A 73 -4.83 -14.88 13.94
C ILE A 73 -6.13 -14.24 14.44
N PHE A 74 -7.08 -13.96 13.52
CA PHE A 74 -8.36 -13.40 13.86
C PHE A 74 -9.20 -14.41 14.67
N ASP A 75 -9.37 -15.62 14.20
CA ASP A 75 -10.23 -16.64 14.81
C ASP A 75 -9.71 -17.07 16.20
N GLN A 76 -8.39 -17.11 16.38
CA GLN A 76 -7.80 -17.54 17.65
C GLN A 76 -7.65 -16.40 18.67
N TRP A 77 -7.38 -15.16 18.19
CA TRP A 77 -6.93 -14.08 19.06
C TRP A 77 -7.65 -12.75 18.85
N TRP A 78 -7.60 -12.15 17.64
CA TRP A 78 -8.08 -10.79 17.45
C TRP A 78 -9.58 -10.64 17.64
N TYR A 79 -10.35 -11.68 17.39
CA TYR A 79 -11.77 -11.75 17.69
C TYR A 79 -12.07 -11.49 19.18
N ARG A 80 -11.24 -11.99 20.11
CA ARG A 80 -11.35 -11.73 21.54
C ARG A 80 -11.14 -10.25 21.85
N ALA A 81 -10.07 -9.67 21.26
CA ALA A 81 -9.78 -8.23 21.37
C ALA A 81 -10.92 -7.38 20.78
N LEU A 82 -11.51 -7.82 19.65
CA LEU A 82 -12.67 -7.17 19.03
C LEU A 82 -13.90 -7.18 19.94
N LYS A 83 -14.08 -8.21 20.75
CA LYS A 83 -15.11 -8.27 21.81
C LYS A 83 -14.80 -7.41 23.03
N GLY A 84 -13.67 -6.72 23.06
CA GLY A 84 -13.27 -5.82 24.14
C GLY A 84 -12.44 -6.47 25.24
N GLU A 85 -12.00 -7.74 25.07
CA GLU A 85 -11.09 -8.41 25.99
C GLU A 85 -9.75 -7.69 26.01
N LYS A 86 -9.17 -7.51 27.20
CA LYS A 86 -7.88 -6.85 27.41
C LYS A 86 -6.74 -7.87 27.36
N ASP A 87 -5.55 -7.38 27.09
CA ASP A 87 -4.32 -8.16 27.22
C ASP A 87 -4.34 -9.45 26.35
N VAL A 88 -4.99 -9.41 25.17
CA VAL A 88 -5.05 -10.60 24.30
C VAL A 88 -3.73 -10.80 23.56
N CYS A 89 -3.37 -9.95 22.61
CA CYS A 89 -2.13 -9.99 21.85
C CYS A 89 -1.19 -8.82 22.16
N TRP A 90 -1.72 -7.77 22.77
CA TRP A 90 -1.01 -6.59 23.20
C TRP A 90 -1.58 -6.06 24.50
N PRO A 91 -0.78 -5.44 25.38
CA PRO A 91 -1.25 -4.95 26.68
C PRO A 91 -2.39 -3.94 26.56
N GLY A 92 -3.39 -4.10 27.37
CA GLY A 92 -4.56 -3.23 27.48
C GLY A 92 -5.68 -3.56 26.50
N LYS A 93 -6.69 -2.69 26.47
CA LYS A 93 -7.81 -2.79 25.54
C LYS A 93 -7.47 -2.16 24.19
N ILE A 94 -7.81 -2.83 23.10
CA ILE A 94 -7.72 -2.27 21.76
C ILE A 94 -8.93 -1.36 21.51
N ASN A 95 -8.69 -0.07 21.33
CA ASN A 95 -9.76 0.91 21.16
C ASN A 95 -10.05 1.23 19.68
N TYR A 96 -9.13 0.90 18.77
CA TYR A 96 -9.26 1.18 17.35
C TYR A 96 -8.98 -0.07 16.52
N PHE A 97 -9.79 -0.26 15.50
CA PHE A 97 -9.53 -1.27 14.45
C PHE A 97 -9.54 -0.58 13.08
N ALA A 98 -8.46 -0.72 12.34
CA ALA A 98 -8.40 -0.29 10.97
C ALA A 98 -9.17 -1.29 10.09
N LEU A 99 -10.08 -0.76 9.26
CA LEU A 99 -10.79 -1.56 8.28
C LEU A 99 -9.93 -1.63 7.02
N SER A 100 -9.48 -2.84 6.71
CA SER A 100 -8.78 -3.10 5.44
C SER A 100 -9.79 -3.67 4.45
N SER A 101 -9.77 -3.17 3.21
CA SER A 101 -10.55 -3.76 2.13
C SER A 101 -10.11 -5.21 1.95
N GLY A 102 -10.97 -6.15 2.35
CA GLY A 102 -10.74 -7.56 2.08
C GLY A 102 -10.71 -7.77 0.56
N THR A 103 -9.68 -8.42 0.08
CA THR A 103 -9.59 -8.88 -1.32
C THR A 103 -10.28 -10.23 -1.51
N SER A 104 -10.81 -10.81 -0.45
CA SER A 104 -11.61 -12.04 -0.42
C SER A 104 -13.08 -11.74 -0.13
N GLU A 105 -13.95 -12.68 -0.43
CA GLU A 105 -15.43 -12.65 -0.36
C GLU A 105 -16.06 -12.26 0.99
N SER A 106 -15.26 -11.93 1.99
CA SER A 106 -15.69 -11.62 3.36
C SER A 106 -15.68 -10.13 3.68
N ALA A 107 -16.39 -9.77 4.75
CA ALA A 107 -16.44 -8.46 5.37
C ALA A 107 -15.03 -7.86 5.60
N SER A 108 -14.91 -6.53 5.64
CA SER A 108 -13.66 -5.81 5.89
C SER A 108 -12.88 -6.40 7.07
N LYS A 109 -11.59 -6.62 6.88
CA LYS A 109 -10.69 -7.09 7.94
C LYS A 109 -10.57 -6.04 9.04
N HIS A 110 -10.63 -6.48 10.30
CA HIS A 110 -10.43 -5.63 11.46
C HIS A 110 -9.00 -5.79 11.97
N ILE A 111 -8.13 -4.85 11.64
CA ILE A 111 -6.71 -4.85 12.06
C ILE A 111 -6.56 -4.01 13.33
N PRO A 112 -6.05 -4.56 14.43
CA PRO A 112 -5.88 -3.81 15.68
C PRO A 112 -4.95 -2.61 15.52
N VAL A 113 -5.32 -1.48 16.11
CA VAL A 113 -4.50 -0.26 16.15
C VAL A 113 -4.34 0.18 17.59
N THR A 114 -3.13 0.07 18.13
CA THR A 114 -2.80 0.46 19.50
C THR A 114 -2.29 1.90 19.58
N LYS A 115 -2.20 2.45 20.77
CA LYS A 115 -1.56 3.75 21.01
C LYS A 115 -0.09 3.75 20.61
N GLU A 116 0.61 2.63 20.83
CA GLU A 116 2.00 2.43 20.43
C GLU A 116 2.15 2.44 18.92
N MET A 117 1.23 1.82 18.20
CA MET A 117 1.22 1.80 16.74
C MET A 117 0.97 3.20 16.17
N ILE A 118 0.02 3.96 16.72
CA ILE A 118 -0.19 5.36 16.33
C ILE A 118 1.10 6.18 16.52
N LYS A 119 1.78 6.04 17.65
CA LYS A 119 3.08 6.70 17.90
C LYS A 119 4.17 6.22 16.92
N ALA A 120 4.17 4.94 16.58
CA ALA A 120 5.12 4.40 15.60
C ALA A 120 4.86 4.97 14.20
N ILE A 121 3.59 5.11 13.79
CA ILE A 121 3.21 5.76 12.53
C ILE A 121 3.63 7.23 12.52
N GLN A 122 3.33 7.98 13.59
CA GLN A 122 3.76 9.38 13.71
C GLN A 122 5.29 9.54 13.64
N LYS A 123 6.04 8.62 14.26
CA LYS A 123 7.50 8.59 14.16
C LYS A 123 7.97 8.26 12.74
N GLY A 124 7.28 7.36 12.03
CA GLY A 124 7.55 7.04 10.63
C GLY A 124 7.35 8.26 9.73
N THR A 125 6.19 8.93 9.86
CA THR A 125 5.89 10.19 9.16
C THR A 125 6.96 11.25 9.43
N MET A 126 7.39 11.42 10.68
CA MET A 126 8.44 12.38 11.02
C MET A 126 9.78 12.02 10.39
N LYS A 127 10.14 10.72 10.30
CA LYS A 127 11.35 10.30 9.60
C LYS A 127 11.27 10.58 8.09
N GLN A 128 10.11 10.36 7.48
CA GLN A 128 9.88 10.70 6.09
C GLN A 128 9.99 12.20 5.85
N ILE A 129 9.42 13.04 6.72
CA ILE A 129 9.61 14.50 6.66
C ILE A 129 11.09 14.87 6.77
N ILE A 130 11.84 14.27 7.70
CA ILE A 130 13.28 14.54 7.84
C ILE A 130 14.07 14.10 6.59
N SER A 131 13.61 13.04 5.90
CA SER A 131 14.26 12.55 4.68
C SER A 131 14.10 13.49 3.48
N THR A 132 13.19 14.45 3.54
CA THR A 132 13.00 15.48 2.50
C THR A 132 14.26 16.29 2.21
N LYS A 133 15.21 16.34 3.16
CA LYS A 133 16.56 16.92 2.96
C LYS A 133 17.35 16.28 1.78
N HIS A 134 17.00 15.08 1.38
CA HIS A 134 17.66 14.37 0.27
C HIS A 134 17.03 14.70 -1.10
N PHE A 135 15.91 15.44 -1.13
CA PHE A 135 15.14 15.75 -2.34
C PHE A 135 15.35 17.17 -2.87
N ASP A 136 16.30 17.91 -2.36
CA ASP A 136 16.66 19.27 -2.78
C ASP A 136 15.46 20.22 -2.95
N PHE A 137 14.57 20.23 -1.96
CA PHE A 137 13.44 21.15 -1.97
C PHE A 137 13.90 22.60 -1.71
N PRO A 138 13.32 23.59 -2.40
CA PRO A 138 13.54 25.00 -2.07
C PRO A 138 13.02 25.29 -0.64
N LYS A 139 13.61 26.30 0.01
CA LYS A 139 13.24 26.64 1.40
C LYS A 139 11.77 27.06 1.52
N GLU A 140 11.22 27.67 0.49
CA GLU A 140 9.83 28.11 0.39
C GLU A 140 8.86 26.94 0.51
N GLN A 141 9.28 25.73 0.10
CA GLN A 141 8.48 24.52 0.21
C GLN A 141 8.10 24.20 1.67
N TYR A 142 8.95 24.54 2.64
CA TYR A 142 8.69 24.30 4.05
C TYR A 142 7.77 25.34 4.70
N GLU A 143 7.31 26.33 3.94
CA GLU A 143 6.33 27.33 4.37
C GLU A 143 4.95 27.07 3.77
N THR A 144 4.79 25.98 3.04
CA THR A 144 3.53 25.56 2.42
C THR A 144 2.78 24.55 3.29
N GLU A 145 1.53 24.30 2.92
CA GLU A 145 0.65 23.34 3.59
C GLU A 145 0.66 21.98 2.88
N ALA A 146 0.35 20.93 3.63
CA ALA A 146 0.22 19.56 3.12
C ALA A 146 -1.27 19.16 3.06
N LEU A 147 -1.77 18.89 1.86
CA LEU A 147 -3.13 18.40 1.64
C LEU A 147 -3.17 16.88 1.72
N PHE A 148 -3.91 16.34 2.69
CA PHE A 148 -4.14 14.91 2.86
C PHE A 148 -5.51 14.51 2.32
N VAL A 149 -5.51 13.65 1.31
CA VAL A 149 -6.74 13.09 0.71
C VAL A 149 -6.88 11.63 1.18
N GLY A 150 -7.55 11.46 2.30
CA GLY A 150 -7.68 10.16 2.99
C GLY A 150 -9.07 9.90 3.55
N GLY A 151 -9.23 8.80 4.29
CA GLY A 151 -10.47 8.37 4.92
C GLY A 151 -11.04 9.38 5.92
N SER A 152 -12.27 9.11 6.37
CA SER A 152 -12.96 9.97 7.35
C SER A 152 -12.37 9.83 8.76
N THR A 153 -12.23 10.97 9.46
CA THR A 153 -11.91 10.97 10.89
C THR A 153 -13.13 10.69 11.77
N ASN A 154 -14.34 10.70 11.20
CA ASN A 154 -15.56 10.28 11.87
C ASN A 154 -15.66 8.76 11.84
N LEU A 155 -15.07 8.13 12.86
CA LEU A 155 -14.97 6.69 12.98
C LEU A 155 -16.29 6.10 13.49
N ASN A 156 -16.61 4.88 13.07
CA ASN A 156 -17.76 4.15 13.58
C ASN A 156 -17.48 3.60 14.99
N TYR A 157 -18.31 3.95 15.97
CA TYR A 157 -18.24 3.42 17.33
C TYR A 157 -19.38 2.43 17.58
N ASN A 158 -19.05 1.19 17.93
CA ASN A 158 -20.03 0.12 18.15
C ASN A 158 -20.33 -0.15 19.65
N GLY A 159 -19.97 0.76 20.56
CA GLY A 159 -20.07 0.57 22.01
C GLY A 159 -18.82 -0.04 22.67
N THR A 160 -17.93 -0.65 21.89
CA THR A 160 -16.73 -1.32 22.40
C THR A 160 -15.45 -0.71 21.85
N TYR A 161 -15.40 -0.44 20.56
CA TYR A 161 -14.24 0.09 19.84
C TYR A 161 -14.65 1.04 18.72
N PHE A 162 -13.69 1.79 18.21
CA PHE A 162 -13.82 2.60 17.00
C PHE A 162 -13.26 1.85 15.79
N SER A 163 -13.95 1.92 14.66
CA SER A 163 -13.47 1.35 13.40
C SER A 163 -13.56 2.34 12.24
N GLY A 164 -12.64 2.24 11.30
CA GLY A 164 -12.57 3.07 10.11
C GLY A 164 -11.24 2.90 9.37
N ASP A 165 -11.02 3.69 8.34
CA ASP A 165 -9.74 3.68 7.62
C ASP A 165 -8.57 4.07 8.53
N LEU A 166 -7.40 3.42 8.35
CA LEU A 166 -6.20 3.78 9.11
C LEU A 166 -5.83 5.26 8.92
N SER A 167 -6.00 5.80 7.72
CA SER A 167 -5.76 7.22 7.45
C SER A 167 -6.67 8.14 8.25
N GLY A 168 -7.94 7.77 8.45
CA GLY A 168 -8.88 8.48 9.32
C GLY A 168 -8.48 8.41 10.79
N ILE A 169 -8.10 7.20 11.28
CA ILE A 169 -7.62 7.01 12.65
C ILE A 169 -6.36 7.85 12.91
N THR A 170 -5.39 7.80 12.01
CA THR A 170 -4.12 8.52 12.18
C THR A 170 -4.28 10.03 12.07
N THR A 171 -5.11 10.52 11.15
CA THR A 171 -5.42 11.96 11.02
C THR A 171 -6.16 12.47 12.25
N GLY A 172 -7.15 11.75 12.76
CA GLY A 172 -7.90 12.13 13.96
C GLY A 172 -7.08 12.11 15.26
N THR A 173 -5.93 11.43 15.25
CA THR A 173 -5.02 11.32 16.41
C THR A 173 -3.74 12.14 16.26
N GLN A 174 -3.63 12.98 15.24
CA GLN A 174 -2.47 13.86 15.04
C GLN A 174 -2.33 14.90 16.16
N PRO A 175 -1.09 15.26 16.57
CA PRO A 175 -0.86 16.35 17.49
C PRO A 175 -1.41 17.67 16.97
N ARG A 176 -2.02 18.48 17.85
CA ARG A 176 -2.64 19.78 17.46
C ARG A 176 -1.71 20.71 16.69
N TRP A 177 -0.43 20.76 17.06
CA TRP A 177 0.55 21.61 16.36
C TRP A 177 0.76 21.20 14.90
N PHE A 178 0.61 19.90 14.58
CA PHE A 178 0.75 19.39 13.22
C PHE A 178 -0.49 19.69 12.37
N GLN A 179 -1.67 19.73 13.00
CA GLN A 179 -2.92 20.06 12.31
C GLN A 179 -2.91 21.45 11.67
N ASN A 180 -2.14 22.38 12.21
CA ASN A 180 -2.02 23.75 11.65
C ASN A 180 -1.31 23.80 10.28
N PHE A 181 -0.61 22.73 9.89
CA PHE A 181 0.10 22.62 8.61
C PHE A 181 -0.56 21.62 7.66
N THR A 182 -1.71 21.07 8.05
CA THR A 182 -2.39 20.02 7.28
C THR A 182 -3.79 20.45 6.85
N LEU A 183 -4.08 20.16 5.60
CA LEU A 183 -5.36 20.39 4.96
C LEU A 183 -6.07 19.03 4.72
N PRO A 184 -7.40 19.02 4.54
CA PRO A 184 -8.31 20.17 4.37
C PRO A 184 -8.91 20.73 5.66
N GLY A 185 -8.46 20.28 6.83
CA GLY A 185 -9.00 20.70 8.13
C GLY A 185 -10.09 19.73 8.65
N PRO A 186 -10.46 19.87 9.97
CA PRO A 186 -11.28 18.87 10.66
C PRO A 186 -12.71 18.74 10.11
N GLU A 187 -13.33 19.82 9.66
CA GLU A 187 -14.69 19.79 9.10
C GLU A 187 -14.77 18.89 7.86
N ILE A 188 -13.82 19.03 6.94
CA ILE A 188 -13.80 18.28 5.69
C ILE A 188 -13.27 16.86 5.93
N THR A 189 -12.26 16.68 6.79
CA THR A 189 -11.72 15.35 7.09
C THR A 189 -12.71 14.46 7.82
N SER A 190 -13.68 15.01 8.58
CA SER A 190 -14.69 14.23 9.28
C SER A 190 -15.83 13.74 8.38
N GLN A 191 -15.93 14.23 7.15
CA GLN A 191 -17.00 13.81 6.24
C GLN A 191 -16.84 12.33 5.84
N THR A 192 -17.93 11.60 5.94
CA THR A 192 -18.04 10.19 5.53
C THR A 192 -18.44 10.03 4.06
N ASN A 193 -19.18 11.02 3.51
CA ASN A 193 -19.52 11.05 2.10
C ASN A 193 -18.32 11.54 1.28
N TRP A 194 -17.75 10.63 0.49
CA TRP A 194 -16.54 10.89 -0.29
C TRP A 194 -16.73 11.96 -1.37
N GLU A 195 -17.86 11.93 -2.09
CA GLU A 195 -18.17 12.91 -3.13
C GLU A 195 -18.27 14.33 -2.55
N LYS A 196 -18.98 14.45 -1.41
CA LYS A 196 -19.08 15.72 -0.70
C LYS A 196 -17.72 16.20 -0.22
N LYS A 197 -16.89 15.30 0.33
CA LYS A 197 -15.52 15.63 0.76
C LYS A 197 -14.69 16.18 -0.39
N LEU A 198 -14.67 15.53 -1.55
CA LEU A 198 -13.96 16.01 -2.72
C LEU A 198 -14.50 17.36 -3.20
N GLN A 199 -15.81 17.53 -3.22
CA GLN A 199 -16.45 18.79 -3.62
C GLN A 199 -16.04 19.95 -2.68
N ASP A 200 -16.02 19.71 -1.37
CA ASP A 200 -15.62 20.73 -0.40
C ASP A 200 -14.11 21.06 -0.50
N ILE A 201 -13.26 20.07 -0.84
CA ILE A 201 -11.85 20.33 -1.16
C ILE A 201 -11.74 21.23 -2.40
N VAL A 202 -12.48 20.94 -3.46
CA VAL A 202 -12.51 21.73 -4.69
C VAL A 202 -12.92 23.18 -4.39
N LEU A 203 -14.03 23.39 -3.66
CA LEU A 203 -14.55 24.72 -3.34
C LEU A 203 -13.58 25.56 -2.47
N ASN A 204 -12.74 24.90 -1.66
CA ASN A 204 -11.78 25.57 -0.80
C ASN A 204 -10.37 25.67 -1.41
N ALA A 205 -10.11 25.00 -2.53
CA ALA A 205 -8.78 24.88 -3.14
C ALA A 205 -8.05 26.23 -3.31
N LYS A 206 -8.77 27.29 -3.70
CA LYS A 206 -8.22 28.63 -3.93
C LYS A 206 -7.71 29.33 -2.66
N LYS A 207 -8.15 28.85 -1.47
CA LYS A 207 -7.76 29.47 -0.18
C LYS A 207 -6.44 28.93 0.36
N TRP A 208 -5.91 27.83 -0.23
CA TRP A 208 -4.81 27.05 0.33
C TRP A 208 -3.51 27.23 -0.46
N ASN A 209 -2.41 27.32 0.28
CA ASN A 209 -1.07 27.34 -0.29
C ASN A 209 -0.48 25.91 -0.27
N VAL A 210 -0.99 25.03 -1.14
CA VAL A 210 -0.59 23.63 -1.17
C VAL A 210 0.79 23.46 -1.81
N GLY A 211 1.73 22.88 -1.07
CA GLY A 211 3.05 22.51 -1.57
C GLY A 211 3.28 21.01 -1.60
N PHE A 212 2.59 20.29 -0.71
CA PHE A 212 2.60 18.83 -0.63
C PHE A 212 1.18 18.30 -0.79
N ILE A 213 1.04 17.22 -1.57
CA ILE A 213 -0.21 16.48 -1.62
C ILE A 213 0.04 15.03 -1.27
N CYS A 214 -0.83 14.45 -0.44
CA CYS A 214 -0.71 13.09 0.08
C CYS A 214 -2.00 12.31 -0.19
N GLY A 215 -1.88 11.15 -0.82
CA GLY A 215 -3.06 10.32 -1.10
C GLY A 215 -2.81 9.20 -2.10
N VAL A 216 -3.87 8.46 -2.39
CA VAL A 216 -3.85 7.41 -3.42
C VAL A 216 -3.88 8.05 -4.82
N PRO A 217 -3.04 7.63 -5.78
CA PRO A 217 -2.91 8.26 -7.09
C PRO A 217 -4.22 8.50 -7.84
N ALA A 218 -5.13 7.53 -7.88
CA ALA A 218 -6.42 7.67 -8.56
C ALA A 218 -7.22 8.88 -8.05
N TRP A 219 -7.26 9.06 -6.72
CA TRP A 219 -8.03 10.15 -6.11
C TRP A 219 -7.38 11.51 -6.29
N ILE A 220 -6.05 11.56 -6.33
CA ILE A 220 -5.34 12.81 -6.61
C ILE A 220 -5.55 13.25 -8.05
N GLN A 221 -5.53 12.31 -9.00
CA GLN A 221 -5.87 12.61 -10.40
C GLN A 221 -7.29 13.18 -10.51
N ILE A 222 -8.29 12.49 -9.96
CA ILE A 222 -9.70 12.93 -9.97
C ILE A 222 -9.84 14.32 -9.34
N LEU A 223 -9.15 14.56 -8.22
CA LEU A 223 -9.19 15.85 -7.55
C LEU A 223 -8.61 16.97 -8.43
N PHE A 224 -7.46 16.75 -9.07
CA PHE A 224 -6.86 17.73 -9.98
C PHE A 224 -7.77 18.03 -11.15
N GLU A 225 -8.34 17.02 -11.80
CA GLU A 225 -9.30 17.18 -12.91
C GLU A 225 -10.51 18.02 -12.49
N ARG A 226 -11.06 17.77 -11.29
CA ARG A 226 -12.21 18.52 -10.76
C ARG A 226 -11.86 19.98 -10.44
N ILE A 227 -10.68 20.24 -9.84
CA ILE A 227 -10.24 21.60 -9.55
C ILE A 227 -10.02 22.40 -10.85
N ILE A 228 -9.30 21.82 -11.80
CA ILE A 228 -9.01 22.42 -13.10
C ILE A 228 -10.33 22.78 -13.81
N LYS A 229 -11.26 21.84 -13.86
CA LYS A 229 -12.60 22.08 -14.47
C LYS A 229 -13.41 23.14 -13.73
N HIS A 230 -13.43 23.11 -12.40
CA HIS A 230 -14.24 24.02 -11.58
C HIS A 230 -13.80 25.48 -11.70
N TYR A 231 -12.50 25.73 -11.78
CA TYR A 231 -11.92 27.08 -11.83
C TYR A 231 -11.50 27.50 -13.24
N ASP A 232 -11.79 26.69 -14.27
CA ASP A 232 -11.41 26.93 -15.67
C ASP A 232 -9.92 27.23 -15.83
N LEU A 233 -9.07 26.31 -15.29
CA LEU A 233 -7.63 26.43 -15.27
C LEU A 233 -6.99 25.67 -16.43
N LYS A 234 -5.77 26.02 -16.80
CA LYS A 234 -4.95 25.25 -17.76
C LYS A 234 -4.32 24.04 -17.08
N ASN A 235 -3.93 24.18 -15.84
CA ASN A 235 -3.29 23.12 -15.05
C ASN A 235 -3.39 23.43 -13.55
N ILE A 236 -3.03 22.47 -12.68
CA ILE A 236 -3.17 22.60 -11.24
C ILE A 236 -2.27 23.70 -10.63
N HIS A 237 -1.14 24.04 -11.27
CA HIS A 237 -0.23 25.08 -10.77
C HIS A 237 -0.77 26.51 -10.95
N ASP A 238 -1.84 26.69 -11.74
CA ASP A 238 -2.51 27.98 -11.85
C ASP A 238 -3.22 28.36 -10.54
N ILE A 239 -3.59 27.37 -9.72
CA ILE A 239 -4.20 27.58 -8.39
C ILE A 239 -3.23 27.26 -7.24
N TRP A 240 -2.37 26.25 -7.40
CA TRP A 240 -1.35 25.85 -6.42
C TRP A 240 0.06 25.98 -7.00
N PRO A 241 0.57 27.21 -7.15
CA PRO A 241 1.86 27.48 -7.81
C PRO A 241 3.07 26.88 -7.09
N ASN A 242 2.92 26.58 -5.79
CA ASN A 242 3.94 25.99 -4.94
C ASN A 242 3.84 24.47 -4.81
N LEU A 243 2.86 23.83 -5.45
CA LEU A 243 2.76 22.38 -5.42
C LEU A 243 3.98 21.74 -6.10
N ALA A 244 4.77 20.98 -5.35
CA ALA A 244 5.99 20.36 -5.85
C ALA A 244 6.12 18.88 -5.51
N VAL A 245 5.40 18.39 -4.48
CA VAL A 245 5.60 17.04 -3.95
C VAL A 245 4.30 16.28 -3.88
N PHE A 246 4.31 15.09 -4.44
CA PHE A 246 3.24 14.12 -4.28
C PHE A 246 3.74 12.91 -3.48
N VAL A 247 3.27 12.79 -2.23
CA VAL A 247 3.49 11.62 -1.38
C VAL A 247 2.37 10.63 -1.62
N HIS A 248 2.70 9.49 -2.18
CA HIS A 248 1.72 8.47 -2.55
C HIS A 248 1.97 7.15 -1.85
N GLY A 249 0.98 6.28 -1.89
CA GLY A 249 1.04 4.93 -1.35
C GLY A 249 -0.23 4.15 -1.64
N GLY A 250 -0.24 2.90 -1.18
CA GLY A 250 -1.41 2.02 -1.34
C GLY A 250 -1.51 1.34 -2.69
N VAL A 251 -1.16 1.99 -3.80
CA VAL A 251 -1.01 1.43 -5.14
C VAL A 251 0.18 2.04 -5.85
N SER A 252 0.71 1.37 -6.88
CA SER A 252 1.76 1.94 -7.72
C SER A 252 1.27 3.23 -8.39
N VAL A 253 2.10 4.28 -8.36
CA VAL A 253 1.81 5.54 -9.05
C VAL A 253 2.03 5.44 -10.56
N GLN A 254 2.78 4.43 -11.02
CA GLN A 254 3.24 4.33 -12.40
C GLN A 254 2.10 4.40 -13.45
N PRO A 255 0.95 3.73 -13.28
CA PRO A 255 -0.15 3.85 -14.22
C PRO A 255 -0.77 5.26 -14.31
N TYR A 256 -0.67 6.03 -13.23
CA TYR A 256 -1.30 7.37 -13.11
C TYR A 256 -0.34 8.51 -13.46
N LYS A 257 0.97 8.22 -13.47
CA LYS A 257 2.00 9.26 -13.53
C LYS A 257 1.86 10.18 -14.73
N ASN A 258 1.66 9.64 -15.92
CA ASN A 258 1.53 10.44 -17.14
C ASN A 258 0.29 11.33 -17.12
N SER A 259 -0.85 10.80 -16.63
CA SER A 259 -2.09 11.56 -16.50
C SER A 259 -1.94 12.70 -15.50
N ILE A 260 -1.35 12.43 -14.32
CA ILE A 260 -1.10 13.45 -13.28
C ILE A 260 -0.11 14.49 -13.81
N ASP A 261 1.00 14.08 -14.43
CA ASP A 261 1.99 15.00 -15.01
C ASP A 261 1.35 15.91 -16.08
N GLY A 262 0.39 15.38 -16.88
CA GLY A 262 -0.36 16.15 -17.86
C GLY A 262 -1.29 17.21 -17.28
N LEU A 263 -1.74 17.04 -16.02
CA LEU A 263 -2.54 18.02 -15.28
C LEU A 263 -1.68 19.07 -14.57
N CYS A 264 -0.36 18.95 -14.64
CA CYS A 264 0.59 19.80 -13.93
C CYS A 264 1.33 20.75 -14.90
N GLY A 265 1.47 22.01 -14.53
CA GLY A 265 2.32 22.97 -15.26
C GLY A 265 3.81 22.88 -14.90
N LYS A 266 4.15 22.12 -13.84
CA LYS A 266 5.52 21.86 -13.39
C LYS A 266 5.66 20.38 -13.01
N LYS A 267 6.89 19.86 -13.11
CA LYS A 267 7.20 18.49 -12.72
C LYS A 267 7.05 18.31 -11.22
N LEU A 268 6.31 17.28 -10.80
CA LEU A 268 6.20 16.88 -9.39
C LEU A 268 7.32 15.91 -9.00
N ILE A 269 7.69 15.99 -7.72
CA ILE A 269 8.54 15.01 -7.05
C ILE A 269 7.63 13.97 -6.41
N TYR A 270 7.70 12.74 -6.89
CA TYR A 270 6.95 11.61 -6.38
C TYR A 270 7.72 10.95 -5.24
N VAL A 271 7.06 10.74 -4.10
CA VAL A 271 7.65 10.12 -2.91
C VAL A 271 6.77 8.97 -2.47
N ASP A 272 7.30 7.75 -2.51
CA ASP A 272 6.56 6.55 -2.17
C ASP A 272 6.53 6.27 -0.66
N THR A 273 5.42 5.72 -0.18
CA THR A 273 5.17 5.39 1.22
C THR A 273 4.46 4.07 1.35
N TYR A 274 5.04 3.16 2.12
CA TYR A 274 4.43 1.89 2.47
C TYR A 274 3.81 1.98 3.87
N LEU A 275 2.60 2.54 3.90
CA LEU A 275 1.74 2.58 5.08
C LEU A 275 0.57 1.62 4.85
N ALA A 276 0.51 0.54 5.62
CA ALA A 276 -0.57 -0.44 5.61
C ALA A 276 -1.39 -0.35 6.90
N SER A 277 -2.55 -1.00 6.94
CA SER A 277 -3.38 -1.09 8.16
C SER A 277 -2.62 -1.68 9.34
N GLU A 278 -1.59 -2.46 9.08
CA GLU A 278 -0.70 -3.10 10.03
C GLU A 278 0.45 -2.19 10.51
N GLY A 279 0.66 -1.02 9.92
CA GLY A 279 1.62 -0.02 10.38
C GLY A 279 2.42 0.65 9.28
N PHE A 280 3.36 1.52 9.70
CA PHE A 280 4.29 2.21 8.80
C PHE A 280 5.49 1.32 8.54
N ILE A 281 5.52 0.69 7.36
CA ILE A 281 6.46 -0.40 7.02
C ILE A 281 7.74 0.15 6.39
N ALA A 282 7.60 1.04 5.38
CA ALA A 282 8.73 1.61 4.67
C ALA A 282 8.38 2.99 4.08
N TYR A 283 9.40 3.75 3.70
CA TYR A 283 9.26 5.03 3.02
C TYR A 283 10.46 5.31 2.11
N GLN A 284 10.24 6.05 1.05
CA GLN A 284 11.32 6.49 0.17
C GLN A 284 12.18 7.52 0.89
N GLU A 285 13.39 7.13 1.28
CA GLU A 285 14.33 7.99 2.05
C GLU A 285 15.04 9.00 1.15
N ARG A 286 15.21 8.70 -0.13
CA ARG A 286 15.98 9.48 -1.11
C ARG A 286 15.45 9.29 -2.52
N PRO A 287 15.72 10.21 -3.45
CA PRO A 287 15.47 9.98 -4.87
C PRO A 287 16.19 8.72 -5.35
N ASN A 288 15.48 7.86 -6.05
CA ASN A 288 16.03 6.71 -6.77
C ASN A 288 15.09 6.31 -7.91
N GLU A 289 15.62 5.67 -8.94
CA GLU A 289 14.87 5.35 -10.17
C GLU A 289 13.72 4.36 -9.95
N GLN A 290 13.88 3.43 -9.00
CA GLN A 290 12.90 2.38 -8.72
C GLN A 290 11.85 2.79 -7.68
N GLN A 291 11.95 4.01 -7.12
CA GLN A 291 11.15 4.48 -5.98
C GLN A 291 11.25 3.53 -4.78
N ALA A 292 12.42 2.90 -4.61
CA ALA A 292 12.67 1.97 -3.53
C ALA A 292 12.55 2.66 -2.17
N MET A 293 11.95 1.93 -1.23
CA MET A 293 11.61 2.40 0.10
C MET A 293 12.47 1.72 1.17
N LYS A 294 12.95 2.48 2.11
CA LYS A 294 13.69 1.97 3.27
C LYS A 294 12.77 1.40 4.32
N LEU A 295 13.00 0.15 4.72
CA LEU A 295 12.28 -0.52 5.79
C LEU A 295 12.48 0.20 7.14
N MET A 296 11.42 0.29 7.92
CA MET A 296 11.39 0.89 9.26
C MET A 296 11.90 -0.07 10.34
N THR A 297 13.15 -0.52 10.23
CA THR A 297 13.76 -1.57 11.06
C THR A 297 13.95 -1.22 12.55
N ASP A 298 13.65 0.01 12.97
CA ASP A 298 13.81 0.52 14.34
C ASP A 298 12.53 1.13 14.93
N ASN A 299 11.35 0.70 14.45
CA ASN A 299 10.07 1.34 14.74
C ASN A 299 8.99 0.40 15.29
N PHE A 300 9.29 -0.36 16.32
CA PHE A 300 8.36 -1.32 16.94
C PHE A 300 7.79 -2.34 15.95
N MET A 301 8.65 -2.76 15.02
CA MET A 301 8.33 -3.80 14.05
C MET A 301 9.55 -4.72 13.89
N PHE A 302 9.30 -6.02 13.90
CA PHE A 302 10.24 -7.06 13.56
C PHE A 302 9.81 -7.68 12.24
N PHE A 303 10.75 -7.80 11.32
CA PHE A 303 10.53 -8.29 9.95
C PHE A 303 11.13 -9.67 9.75
N GLU A 304 10.36 -10.53 9.11
CA GLU A 304 10.80 -11.78 8.54
C GLU A 304 10.36 -11.86 7.07
N PHE A 305 11.04 -12.66 6.29
CA PHE A 305 10.85 -12.77 4.85
C PHE A 305 10.72 -14.25 4.48
N VAL A 306 9.66 -14.62 3.78
CA VAL A 306 9.49 -15.97 3.23
C VAL A 306 9.77 -15.91 1.74
N PRO A 307 10.77 -16.62 1.19
CA PRO A 307 11.01 -16.66 -0.25
C PRO A 307 9.72 -17.02 -0.98
N PHE A 308 9.30 -16.17 -1.92
CA PHE A 308 8.05 -16.35 -2.64
C PHE A 308 8.28 -17.27 -3.85
N ASN A 309 8.24 -18.57 -3.59
CA ASN A 309 8.48 -19.63 -4.55
C ASN A 309 7.61 -20.85 -4.25
N GLU A 310 7.64 -21.84 -5.13
CA GLU A 310 6.85 -23.07 -5.00
C GLU A 310 7.21 -23.94 -3.80
N GLU A 311 8.40 -23.81 -3.22
CA GLU A 311 8.77 -24.53 -2.00
C GLU A 311 7.94 -24.06 -0.80
N ASN A 312 7.66 -22.75 -0.74
CA ASN A 312 7.03 -22.09 0.40
C ASN A 312 5.54 -21.78 0.19
N PHE A 313 5.08 -21.68 -1.06
CA PHE A 313 3.69 -21.33 -1.39
C PHE A 313 3.06 -22.36 -2.32
N ASP A 314 1.75 -22.56 -2.20
CA ASP A 314 0.97 -23.34 -3.14
C ASP A 314 0.53 -22.49 -4.36
N ALA A 315 -0.14 -23.12 -5.32
CA ALA A 315 -0.63 -22.46 -6.53
C ALA A 315 -1.65 -21.33 -6.27
N ASP A 316 -2.30 -21.32 -5.11
CA ASP A 316 -3.25 -20.29 -4.70
C ASP A 316 -2.59 -19.18 -3.85
N GLY A 317 -1.27 -19.25 -3.67
CA GLY A 317 -0.50 -18.30 -2.87
C GLY A 317 -0.69 -18.46 -1.36
N ASN A 318 -1.13 -19.63 -0.91
CA ASN A 318 -1.18 -19.96 0.52
C ASN A 318 0.17 -20.48 0.98
N LEU A 319 0.56 -20.09 2.20
CA LEU A 319 1.78 -20.55 2.82
C LEU A 319 1.72 -22.05 3.10
N LYS A 320 2.73 -22.79 2.66
CA LYS A 320 2.85 -24.23 2.95
C LYS A 320 3.29 -24.48 4.40
N PRO A 321 2.91 -25.61 5.03
CA PRO A 321 3.22 -25.89 6.44
C PRO A 321 4.71 -25.84 6.80
N ASN A 322 5.58 -26.19 5.86
CA ASN A 322 7.03 -26.26 6.06
C ASN A 322 7.78 -25.01 5.59
N ALA A 323 7.05 -23.93 5.23
CA ALA A 323 7.66 -22.71 4.75
C ALA A 323 8.56 -22.07 5.82
N LYS A 324 9.73 -21.60 5.38
CA LYS A 324 10.76 -21.05 6.26
C LYS A 324 10.87 -19.53 6.08
N ALA A 325 10.64 -18.80 7.16
CA ALA A 325 10.96 -17.38 7.21
C ALA A 325 12.43 -17.16 7.57
N ILE A 326 13.07 -16.29 6.84
CA ILE A 326 14.45 -15.82 7.07
C ILE A 326 14.44 -14.40 7.63
N ASP A 327 15.54 -13.99 8.23
CA ASP A 327 15.71 -12.62 8.73
C ASP A 327 16.36 -11.71 7.67
N VAL A 328 16.44 -10.43 7.98
CA VAL A 328 16.93 -9.38 7.07
C VAL A 328 18.42 -9.55 6.66
N THR A 329 19.18 -10.41 7.30
CA THR A 329 20.59 -10.69 6.93
C THR A 329 20.74 -11.84 5.94
N GLN A 330 19.68 -12.61 5.75
CA GLN A 330 19.68 -13.81 4.91
C GLN A 330 19.01 -13.57 3.55
N VAL A 331 18.46 -12.37 3.34
CA VAL A 331 17.82 -12.01 2.08
C VAL A 331 18.85 -11.71 0.98
N SER A 332 18.45 -11.97 -0.27
CA SER A 332 19.26 -11.72 -1.47
C SER A 332 18.67 -10.58 -2.31
N LEU A 333 19.51 -9.98 -3.17
CA LEU A 333 19.01 -9.03 -4.18
C LEU A 333 18.23 -9.78 -5.26
N ASN A 334 17.20 -9.10 -5.79
CA ASN A 334 16.38 -9.56 -6.92
C ASN A 334 15.53 -10.80 -6.67
N GLU A 335 15.50 -11.33 -5.46
CA GLU A 335 14.55 -12.36 -5.05
C GLU A 335 13.28 -11.75 -4.46
N GLU A 336 12.15 -12.41 -4.67
CA GLU A 336 10.86 -11.98 -4.12
C GLU A 336 10.59 -12.68 -2.79
N TYR A 337 10.08 -11.91 -1.84
CA TYR A 337 9.77 -12.39 -0.51
C TYR A 337 8.36 -11.96 -0.08
N ALA A 338 7.60 -12.88 0.47
CA ALA A 338 6.40 -12.54 1.22
C ALA A 338 6.79 -11.96 2.58
N LEU A 339 6.19 -10.83 2.93
CA LEU A 339 6.52 -10.09 4.14
C LEU A 339 5.76 -10.62 5.35
N VAL A 340 6.49 -11.01 6.39
CA VAL A 340 5.97 -11.41 7.69
C VAL A 340 6.39 -10.36 8.73
N ILE A 341 5.46 -9.92 9.55
CA ILE A 341 5.70 -8.88 10.54
C ILE A 341 5.28 -9.30 11.94
N SER A 342 6.02 -8.80 12.94
CA SER A 342 5.55 -8.74 14.31
C SER A 342 5.61 -7.30 14.79
N ASN A 343 4.52 -6.78 15.37
CA ASN A 343 4.40 -5.35 15.65
C ASN A 343 3.74 -5.03 17.01
N CYS A 344 3.76 -3.76 17.36
CA CYS A 344 3.18 -3.24 18.59
C CYS A 344 1.63 -3.12 18.58
N ALA A 345 0.95 -3.75 17.65
CA ALA A 345 -0.50 -3.90 17.64
C ALA A 345 -0.94 -5.34 17.93
N GLY A 346 0.02 -6.23 18.22
CA GLY A 346 -0.26 -7.63 18.52
C GLY A 346 -0.40 -8.49 17.27
N ALA A 347 0.17 -8.06 16.16
CA ALA A 347 0.46 -8.94 15.04
C ALA A 347 1.76 -9.70 15.36
N TRP A 348 1.70 -11.00 15.38
CA TRP A 348 2.82 -11.88 15.70
C TRP A 348 3.06 -12.85 14.57
N ARG A 349 4.23 -12.77 13.93
CA ARG A 349 4.59 -13.50 12.72
C ARG A 349 3.44 -13.51 11.69
N TYR A 350 2.85 -12.33 11.52
CA TYR A 350 1.69 -12.13 10.66
C TYR A 350 2.12 -11.97 9.19
N LEU A 351 1.63 -12.85 8.33
CA LEU A 351 1.80 -12.78 6.89
C LEU A 351 0.86 -11.70 6.34
N ILE A 352 1.41 -10.53 6.02
CA ILE A 352 0.61 -9.38 5.55
C ILE A 352 0.00 -9.62 4.16
N GLY A 353 0.59 -10.55 3.40
CA GLY A 353 0.16 -10.91 2.06
C GLY A 353 0.80 -10.07 0.95
N ASP A 354 1.65 -9.12 1.26
CA ASP A 354 2.42 -8.36 0.27
C ASP A 354 3.74 -9.06 -0.04
N THR A 355 4.18 -8.98 -1.29
CA THR A 355 5.51 -9.41 -1.73
C THR A 355 6.42 -8.22 -1.96
N VAL A 356 7.69 -8.38 -1.58
CA VAL A 356 8.71 -7.34 -1.69
C VAL A 356 9.99 -7.91 -2.29
N ARG A 357 10.79 -7.04 -2.91
CA ARG A 357 12.12 -7.36 -3.42
C ARG A 357 13.12 -6.33 -2.93
N PHE A 358 14.28 -6.79 -2.46
CA PHE A 358 15.35 -5.91 -2.04
C PHE A 358 16.10 -5.32 -3.23
N THR A 359 16.32 -4.02 -3.18
CA THR A 359 17.12 -3.27 -4.18
C THR A 359 18.45 -2.81 -3.63
N ASP A 360 18.58 -2.67 -2.29
CA ASP A 360 19.82 -2.34 -1.58
C ASP A 360 19.81 -3.00 -0.19
N LEU A 361 20.64 -4.02 0.00
CA LEU A 361 20.73 -4.76 1.26
C LEU A 361 21.36 -3.90 2.38
N LYS A 362 22.32 -3.03 2.05
CA LYS A 362 23.01 -2.19 3.06
C LYS A 362 22.09 -1.13 3.64
N ARG A 363 21.15 -0.62 2.82
CA ARG A 363 20.16 0.38 3.20
C ARG A 363 18.84 -0.24 3.64
N CYS A 364 18.64 -1.54 3.38
CA CYS A 364 17.36 -2.23 3.52
C CYS A 364 16.27 -1.53 2.69
N GLU A 365 16.57 -1.20 1.46
CA GLU A 365 15.62 -0.63 0.51
C GLU A 365 14.91 -1.76 -0.24
N VAL A 366 13.58 -1.64 -0.30
CA VAL A 366 12.68 -2.61 -0.95
C VAL A 366 11.73 -1.92 -1.89
N ILE A 367 11.22 -2.66 -2.86
CA ILE A 367 10.03 -2.33 -3.64
C ILE A 367 8.94 -3.35 -3.37
N ILE A 368 7.69 -2.93 -3.46
CA ILE A 368 6.54 -3.85 -3.42
C ILE A 368 6.39 -4.43 -4.82
N THR A 369 6.39 -5.76 -4.94
CA THR A 369 6.26 -6.45 -6.22
C THR A 369 4.85 -6.98 -6.47
N GLY A 370 4.06 -7.19 -5.41
CA GLY A 370 2.70 -7.66 -5.54
C GLY A 370 2.12 -8.19 -4.24
N ARG A 371 1.28 -9.22 -4.36
CA ARG A 371 0.66 -9.92 -3.24
C ARG A 371 0.68 -11.43 -3.43
N THR A 372 0.79 -12.19 -2.33
CA THR A 372 0.84 -13.66 -2.37
C THR A 372 -0.41 -14.28 -2.98
N LYS A 373 -1.59 -13.68 -2.75
CA LYS A 373 -2.88 -14.19 -3.26
C LYS A 373 -3.43 -13.42 -4.47
N HIS A 374 -2.65 -12.54 -5.08
CA HIS A 374 -3.04 -11.75 -6.26
C HIS A 374 -2.06 -11.93 -7.41
N PHE A 375 -1.69 -13.17 -7.67
CA PHE A 375 -1.05 -13.51 -8.91
C PHE A 375 -2.02 -14.31 -9.80
N LEU A 376 -1.83 -14.22 -11.07
CA LEU A 376 -2.57 -14.99 -12.05
C LEU A 376 -1.71 -16.18 -12.43
N SER A 377 -2.19 -17.36 -12.10
CA SER A 377 -1.62 -18.62 -12.53
C SER A 377 -2.76 -19.60 -12.78
N LEU A 378 -2.94 -20.01 -14.03
CA LEU A 378 -3.93 -20.99 -14.47
C LEU A 378 -3.28 -22.30 -14.87
N CYS A 379 -2.07 -22.22 -15.37
CA CYS A 379 -1.33 -23.33 -15.95
C CYS A 379 0.17 -23.29 -15.60
N GLY A 380 0.58 -22.42 -14.67
CA GLY A 380 1.97 -22.32 -14.23
C GLY A 380 2.68 -21.01 -14.62
N GLU A 381 1.96 -20.05 -15.23
CA GLU A 381 2.51 -18.78 -15.71
C GLU A 381 2.92 -17.79 -14.61
N HIS A 382 2.55 -17.99 -13.38
CA HIS A 382 2.94 -17.26 -12.17
C HIS A 382 3.10 -15.72 -12.35
N LEU A 383 2.13 -15.07 -13.01
CA LEU A 383 2.17 -13.62 -13.24
C LEU A 383 1.90 -12.83 -11.96
N SER A 384 2.90 -12.16 -11.45
CA SER A 384 2.75 -11.20 -10.36
C SER A 384 2.05 -9.92 -10.82
N VAL A 385 1.48 -9.17 -9.87
CA VAL A 385 0.94 -7.83 -10.17
C VAL A 385 2.04 -6.90 -10.69
N ASP A 386 3.29 -7.08 -10.26
CA ASP A 386 4.42 -6.30 -10.76
C ASP A 386 4.70 -6.59 -12.25
N ASN A 387 4.72 -7.86 -12.67
CA ASN A 387 4.84 -8.19 -14.09
C ASN A 387 3.73 -7.53 -14.92
N MET A 388 2.48 -7.60 -14.44
CA MET A 388 1.33 -7.00 -15.10
C MET A 388 1.44 -5.46 -15.16
N ASN A 389 1.80 -4.79 -14.06
CA ASN A 389 1.99 -3.34 -14.02
C ASN A 389 3.11 -2.91 -14.97
N GLN A 390 4.23 -3.65 -15.03
CA GLN A 390 5.34 -3.35 -15.92
C GLN A 390 4.96 -3.49 -17.39
N ALA A 391 4.26 -4.57 -17.76
CA ALA A 391 3.78 -4.79 -19.11
C ALA A 391 2.82 -3.67 -19.54
N ILE A 392 1.89 -3.28 -18.68
CA ILE A 392 0.96 -2.16 -18.94
C ILE A 392 1.71 -0.85 -19.11
N LYS A 393 2.69 -0.55 -18.24
CA LYS A 393 3.53 0.66 -18.34
C LYS A 393 4.29 0.74 -19.66
N LEU A 394 4.91 -0.35 -20.07
CA LEU A 394 5.66 -0.41 -21.32
C LEU A 394 4.72 -0.28 -22.53
N THR A 395 3.57 -0.95 -22.49
CA THR A 395 2.52 -0.82 -23.52
C THR A 395 2.02 0.61 -23.63
N ALA A 396 1.71 1.26 -22.51
CA ALA A 396 1.26 2.64 -22.46
C ALA A 396 2.30 3.60 -23.06
N LYS A 397 3.58 3.40 -22.73
CA LYS A 397 4.70 4.18 -23.29
C LYS A 397 4.83 4.03 -24.80
N ASP A 398 4.85 2.78 -25.31
CA ASP A 398 5.03 2.50 -26.72
C ASP A 398 3.90 3.03 -27.60
N LEU A 399 2.67 2.92 -27.10
CA LEU A 399 1.47 3.31 -27.83
C LEU A 399 1.03 4.76 -27.53
N ASN A 400 1.80 5.46 -26.69
CA ASN A 400 1.48 6.81 -26.21
C ASN A 400 0.03 6.90 -25.68
N LEU A 401 -0.33 5.97 -24.76
CA LEU A 401 -1.64 5.86 -24.11
C LEU A 401 -1.54 6.23 -22.63
N ASN A 402 -2.65 6.71 -22.08
CA ASN A 402 -2.84 6.78 -20.63
C ASN A 402 -3.70 5.60 -20.17
N ILE A 403 -3.04 4.55 -19.66
CA ILE A 403 -3.70 3.37 -19.09
C ILE A 403 -3.63 3.50 -17.57
N ASN A 404 -4.72 3.98 -16.96
CA ASN A 404 -4.77 4.24 -15.51
C ASN A 404 -5.20 3.01 -14.74
N GLU A 405 -6.16 2.26 -15.29
CA GLU A 405 -6.73 1.07 -14.66
C GLU A 405 -6.76 -0.11 -15.62
N TYR A 406 -6.59 -1.27 -15.07
CA TYR A 406 -6.78 -2.53 -15.76
C TYR A 406 -7.15 -3.63 -14.76
N CYS A 407 -7.74 -4.70 -15.27
CA CYS A 407 -7.82 -5.96 -14.56
C CYS A 407 -7.70 -7.14 -15.55
N VAL A 408 -7.35 -8.29 -14.99
CA VAL A 408 -7.20 -9.52 -15.76
C VAL A 408 -7.99 -10.65 -15.12
N VAL A 409 -8.48 -11.54 -15.95
CA VAL A 409 -9.24 -12.73 -15.57
C VAL A 409 -8.65 -13.92 -16.28
N GLY A 410 -8.41 -14.99 -15.55
CA GLY A 410 -8.12 -16.28 -16.12
C GLY A 410 -9.41 -17.02 -16.48
N LYS A 411 -9.48 -17.61 -17.66
CA LYS A 411 -10.64 -18.40 -18.08
C LYS A 411 -10.26 -19.63 -18.91
N PRO A 412 -11.06 -20.69 -18.85
CA PRO A 412 -10.93 -21.80 -19.81
C PRO A 412 -11.15 -21.32 -21.24
N ASN A 413 -10.39 -21.84 -22.20
CA ASN A 413 -10.52 -21.54 -23.62
C ASN A 413 -10.13 -22.75 -24.48
N LYS A 414 -11.08 -23.35 -25.21
CA LYS A 414 -10.89 -24.46 -26.14
C LYS A 414 -10.07 -25.63 -25.53
N GLY A 415 -10.39 -26.03 -24.30
CA GLY A 415 -9.69 -27.09 -23.58
C GLY A 415 -8.38 -26.70 -22.91
N LEU A 416 -7.93 -25.46 -23.09
CA LEU A 416 -6.77 -24.85 -22.46
C LEU A 416 -7.22 -23.59 -21.69
N PHE A 417 -6.31 -22.61 -21.52
CA PHE A 417 -6.57 -21.38 -20.78
C PHE A 417 -6.32 -20.12 -21.61
N ALA A 418 -7.00 -19.04 -21.24
CA ALA A 418 -6.80 -17.71 -21.79
C ALA A 418 -6.77 -16.65 -20.69
N HIS A 419 -6.04 -15.57 -20.92
CA HIS A 419 -6.15 -14.35 -20.15
C HIS A 419 -7.09 -13.35 -20.83
N GLN A 420 -8.11 -12.91 -20.12
CA GLN A 420 -8.97 -11.81 -20.53
C GLN A 420 -8.56 -10.55 -19.78
N TRP A 421 -8.04 -9.58 -20.51
CA TRP A 421 -7.67 -8.26 -20.00
C TRP A 421 -8.77 -7.25 -20.28
N TYR A 422 -9.11 -6.46 -19.29
CA TYR A 422 -9.90 -5.24 -19.43
C TYR A 422 -8.96 -4.09 -19.16
N VAL A 423 -8.80 -3.18 -20.14
CA VAL A 423 -7.78 -2.13 -20.11
C VAL A 423 -8.45 -0.79 -20.32
N GLY A 424 -8.27 0.12 -19.34
CA GLY A 424 -8.77 1.48 -19.43
C GLY A 424 -7.88 2.34 -20.32
N VAL A 425 -8.46 2.98 -21.32
CA VAL A 425 -7.74 3.85 -22.28
C VAL A 425 -8.37 5.23 -22.35
N ASP A 426 -7.61 6.21 -22.78
CA ASP A 426 -8.01 7.61 -22.92
C ASP A 426 -8.33 8.02 -24.37
N LYS A 427 -8.05 7.16 -25.34
CA LYS A 427 -8.31 7.40 -26.77
C LYS A 427 -8.60 6.11 -27.52
N GLU A 428 -9.21 6.22 -28.68
CA GLU A 428 -9.48 5.09 -29.56
C GLU A 428 -8.17 4.47 -30.08
N ILE A 429 -8.06 3.16 -29.97
CA ILE A 429 -6.98 2.34 -30.48
C ILE A 429 -7.46 0.92 -30.76
N GLY A 430 -6.79 0.19 -31.63
CA GLY A 430 -7.12 -1.20 -31.90
C GLY A 430 -6.73 -2.11 -30.72
N SER A 431 -7.66 -2.95 -30.27
CA SER A 431 -7.44 -3.90 -29.17
C SER A 431 -6.30 -4.91 -29.47
N ASP A 432 -6.15 -5.30 -30.73
CA ASP A 432 -5.10 -6.25 -31.15
C ASP A 432 -3.70 -5.66 -30.97
N LEU A 433 -3.51 -4.37 -31.20
CA LEU A 433 -2.22 -3.72 -30.99
C LEU A 433 -1.87 -3.67 -29.48
N VAL A 434 -2.83 -3.37 -28.64
CA VAL A 434 -2.64 -3.38 -27.17
C VAL A 434 -2.35 -4.79 -26.68
N LYS A 435 -3.08 -5.80 -27.19
CA LYS A 435 -2.86 -7.22 -26.92
C LYS A 435 -1.43 -7.67 -27.27
N GLU A 436 -0.97 -7.36 -28.48
CA GLU A 436 0.37 -7.72 -28.96
C GLU A 436 1.46 -7.17 -28.04
N LYS A 437 1.32 -5.91 -27.63
CA LYS A 437 2.29 -5.26 -26.73
C LYS A 437 2.27 -5.86 -25.33
N ILE A 438 1.09 -6.04 -24.72
CA ILE A 438 0.99 -6.66 -23.38
C ILE A 438 1.59 -8.07 -23.40
N ASP A 439 1.20 -8.93 -24.35
CA ASP A 439 1.70 -10.29 -24.48
C ASP A 439 3.21 -10.33 -24.70
N GLY A 440 3.71 -9.45 -25.59
CA GLY A 440 5.14 -9.33 -25.87
C GLY A 440 5.97 -8.93 -24.66
N TYR A 441 5.50 -7.93 -23.89
CA TYR A 441 6.20 -7.50 -22.67
C TYR A 441 6.10 -8.53 -21.55
N LEU A 442 4.97 -9.19 -21.37
CA LEU A 442 4.83 -10.25 -20.37
C LEU A 442 5.79 -11.41 -20.64
N LYS A 443 5.99 -11.81 -21.89
CA LYS A 443 6.98 -12.83 -22.31
C LYS A 443 8.43 -12.41 -21.98
N GLN A 444 8.72 -11.12 -22.02
CA GLN A 444 10.06 -10.60 -21.68
C GLN A 444 10.28 -10.49 -20.16
N LEU A 445 9.20 -10.31 -19.40
CA LEU A 445 9.24 -10.04 -17.96
C LEU A 445 9.09 -11.29 -17.10
N ASN A 446 8.62 -12.42 -17.70
CA ASN A 446 8.33 -13.62 -16.97
C ASN A 446 8.52 -14.86 -17.85
N ASP A 447 9.52 -15.68 -17.53
CA ASP A 447 9.91 -16.86 -18.30
C ASP A 447 8.85 -17.96 -18.24
N ASP A 448 8.16 -18.13 -17.09
CA ASP A 448 7.06 -19.08 -16.93
C ASP A 448 5.90 -18.69 -17.84
N TYR A 449 5.53 -17.41 -17.87
CA TYR A 449 4.53 -16.91 -18.81
C TYR A 449 4.93 -17.16 -20.27
N ALA A 450 6.17 -16.87 -20.62
CA ALA A 450 6.67 -17.13 -21.99
C ALA A 450 6.57 -18.61 -22.36
N THR A 451 6.86 -19.50 -21.42
CA THR A 451 6.75 -20.95 -21.58
C THR A 451 5.29 -21.37 -21.76
N GLU A 452 4.41 -20.95 -20.86
CA GLU A 452 3.00 -21.34 -20.88
C GLU A 452 2.24 -20.78 -22.09
N ARG A 453 2.64 -19.60 -22.62
CA ARG A 453 2.09 -19.05 -23.88
C ARG A 453 2.36 -19.95 -25.10
N ASN A 454 3.33 -20.83 -25.05
CA ASN A 454 3.62 -21.77 -26.11
C ASN A 454 2.87 -23.12 -25.93
N HIS A 455 2.26 -23.36 -24.75
CA HIS A 455 1.70 -24.66 -24.39
C HIS A 455 0.25 -24.56 -23.90
N ALA A 456 0.03 -24.11 -22.68
CA ALA A 456 -1.25 -24.19 -21.99
C ALA A 456 -2.07 -22.89 -21.99
N LEU A 457 -1.40 -21.74 -22.12
CA LEU A 457 -2.06 -20.44 -22.20
C LEU A 457 -2.20 -20.00 -23.67
N ASN A 458 -3.25 -20.49 -24.33
CA ASN A 458 -3.37 -20.39 -25.78
C ASN A 458 -3.79 -19.00 -26.30
N GLU A 459 -4.38 -18.15 -25.47
CA GLU A 459 -4.89 -16.86 -25.92
C GLU A 459 -4.77 -15.75 -24.88
N VAL A 460 -4.51 -14.53 -25.36
CA VAL A 460 -4.68 -13.29 -24.64
C VAL A 460 -5.76 -12.49 -25.36
N ILE A 461 -6.78 -12.07 -24.63
CA ILE A 461 -7.92 -11.31 -25.15
C ILE A 461 -7.89 -9.95 -24.44
N VAL A 462 -8.03 -8.86 -25.20
CA VAL A 462 -8.07 -7.50 -24.65
C VAL A 462 -9.40 -6.83 -25.00
N THR A 463 -10.09 -6.37 -23.98
CA THR A 463 -11.26 -5.49 -24.10
C THR A 463 -10.86 -4.10 -23.62
N LEU A 464 -10.94 -3.12 -24.51
CA LEU A 464 -10.66 -1.72 -24.18
C LEU A 464 -11.92 -1.06 -23.62
N LEU A 465 -11.75 -0.28 -22.59
CA LEU A 465 -12.80 0.45 -21.90
C LEU A 465 -12.33 1.89 -21.63
N PRO A 466 -13.24 2.87 -21.52
CA PRO A 466 -12.87 4.16 -20.94
C PRO A 466 -12.33 3.99 -19.50
N ASN A 467 -11.32 4.74 -19.12
CA ASN A 467 -10.81 4.72 -17.74
C ASN A 467 -11.94 4.96 -16.70
N GLN A 468 -12.96 5.75 -17.08
CA GLN A 468 -14.12 6.05 -16.24
C GLN A 468 -14.94 4.80 -15.86
N ALA A 469 -14.98 3.76 -16.69
CA ALA A 469 -15.74 2.53 -16.41
C ALA A 469 -15.31 1.85 -15.09
N PHE A 470 -14.03 1.89 -14.76
CA PHE A 470 -13.51 1.32 -13.52
C PHE A 470 -13.94 2.12 -12.29
N ILE A 471 -14.00 3.44 -12.43
CA ILE A 471 -14.46 4.35 -11.37
C ILE A 471 -15.97 4.16 -11.14
N ASP A 472 -16.75 4.11 -12.20
CA ASP A 472 -18.20 3.93 -12.16
C ASP A 472 -18.57 2.59 -11.53
N PHE A 473 -17.81 1.54 -11.81
CA PHE A 473 -17.99 0.25 -11.13
C PHE A 473 -17.75 0.36 -9.62
N LEU A 474 -16.67 0.99 -9.18
CA LEU A 474 -16.41 1.20 -7.74
C LEU A 474 -17.51 2.05 -7.10
N ALA A 475 -18.01 3.06 -7.80
CA ALA A 475 -19.15 3.87 -7.36
C ALA A 475 -20.41 3.01 -7.15
N SER A 476 -20.75 2.14 -8.12
CA SER A 476 -21.92 1.26 -8.04
C SER A 476 -21.89 0.29 -6.85
N LYS A 477 -20.70 0.05 -6.29
CA LYS A 477 -20.45 -0.82 -5.12
C LYS A 477 -20.36 -0.05 -3.80
N ASN A 478 -20.61 1.25 -3.79
CA ASN A 478 -20.36 2.13 -2.63
C ASN A 478 -18.92 2.00 -2.08
N LYS A 479 -17.97 1.71 -2.97
CA LYS A 479 -16.54 1.55 -2.65
C LYS A 479 -15.72 2.75 -3.11
N LEU A 480 -16.33 3.90 -3.35
CA LEU A 480 -15.61 5.15 -3.56
C LEU A 480 -15.06 5.65 -2.23
N GLY A 481 -13.75 5.76 -2.12
CA GLY A 481 -13.10 6.26 -0.91
C GLY A 481 -11.59 6.29 -1.06
N GLY A 482 -10.90 7.04 -0.18
CA GLY A 482 -9.45 7.27 -0.26
C GLY A 482 -8.57 6.02 -0.21
N GLN A 483 -9.14 4.85 0.09
CA GLN A 483 -8.45 3.55 0.09
C GLN A 483 -8.99 2.57 -0.96
N SER A 484 -9.95 2.99 -1.78
CA SER A 484 -10.54 2.11 -2.79
C SER A 484 -9.53 1.82 -3.91
N LYS A 485 -9.35 0.53 -4.19
CA LYS A 485 -8.43 0.02 -5.21
C LYS A 485 -9.21 -0.90 -6.13
N PHE A 486 -9.02 -0.76 -7.44
CA PHE A 486 -9.55 -1.75 -8.37
C PHE A 486 -8.66 -3.00 -8.35
N PRO A 487 -9.21 -4.23 -8.16
CA PRO A 487 -8.42 -5.46 -8.11
C PRO A 487 -7.77 -5.73 -9.47
N ARG A 488 -6.49 -6.08 -9.49
CA ARG A 488 -5.76 -6.39 -10.73
C ARG A 488 -6.13 -7.76 -11.29
N VAL A 489 -6.51 -8.71 -10.43
CA VAL A 489 -7.00 -10.04 -10.82
C VAL A 489 -8.42 -10.22 -10.27
N LEU A 490 -9.37 -10.52 -11.13
CA LEU A 490 -10.76 -10.76 -10.75
C LEU A 490 -11.06 -12.26 -10.75
N LYS A 491 -11.68 -12.75 -9.67
CA LYS A 491 -12.12 -14.13 -9.49
C LYS A 491 -13.51 -14.18 -8.83
N GLY A 492 -14.20 -15.31 -8.98
CA GLY A 492 -15.44 -15.61 -8.26
C GLY A 492 -16.49 -14.50 -8.34
N LYS A 493 -17.01 -14.09 -7.20
CA LYS A 493 -18.08 -13.09 -7.08
C LYS A 493 -17.70 -11.73 -7.70
N GLN A 494 -16.46 -11.28 -7.51
CA GLN A 494 -16.00 -9.99 -8.07
C GLN A 494 -16.02 -9.99 -9.59
N LEU A 495 -15.63 -11.11 -10.21
CA LEU A 495 -15.71 -11.28 -11.66
C LEU A 495 -17.16 -11.23 -12.15
N ASN A 496 -18.06 -11.96 -11.50
CA ASN A 496 -19.48 -11.98 -11.89
C ASN A 496 -20.10 -10.58 -11.79
N GLU A 497 -19.78 -9.84 -10.74
CA GLU A 497 -20.24 -8.47 -10.56
C GLU A 497 -19.69 -7.51 -11.62
N TRP A 498 -18.40 -7.66 -11.98
CA TRP A 498 -17.78 -6.88 -13.05
C TRP A 498 -18.42 -7.15 -14.40
N LEU A 499 -18.64 -8.42 -14.74
CA LEU A 499 -19.28 -8.79 -16.00
C LEU A 499 -20.73 -8.27 -16.11
N ALA A 500 -21.50 -8.40 -15.04
CA ALA A 500 -22.86 -7.86 -14.97
C ALA A 500 -22.89 -6.33 -15.14
N PHE A 501 -21.93 -5.63 -14.52
CA PHE A 501 -21.79 -4.18 -14.72
C PHE A 501 -21.48 -3.84 -16.17
N LEU A 502 -20.54 -4.54 -16.82
CA LEU A 502 -20.17 -4.29 -18.22
C LEU A 502 -21.33 -4.52 -19.20
N GLU A 503 -22.23 -5.48 -18.92
CA GLU A 503 -23.45 -5.70 -19.73
C GLU A 503 -24.39 -4.48 -19.71
N THR A 504 -24.46 -3.79 -18.58
CA THR A 504 -25.28 -2.57 -18.44
C THR A 504 -24.54 -1.32 -18.91
N TYR A 505 -23.22 -1.30 -18.82
CA TYR A 505 -22.38 -0.16 -19.20
C TYR A 505 -22.30 0.06 -20.71
N LYS A 506 -22.48 -0.99 -21.51
CA LYS A 506 -22.48 -0.95 -22.99
C LYS A 506 -23.80 -0.48 -23.62
N LYS A 507 -24.83 -0.29 -22.82
CA LYS A 507 -26.13 0.25 -23.24
C LYS A 507 -26.22 1.75 -22.96
#